data_e3f46e05774a17c43c6bbd886769d7a7
#
_entry.id   e3f46e05774a17c43c6bbd886769d7a7
#
_cell.length_a   1.000
_cell.length_b   1.000
_cell.length_c   1.000
_cell.angle_alpha   90.00
_cell.angle_beta   90.00
_cell.angle_gamma   90.00
#
_symmetry.space_group_name_H-M   'P 1'
#
loop_
_entity.id
_entity.type
_entity.pdbx_description
1 polymer ?
#
loop_
_entity_poly.entity_id
_entity_poly.type
_entity_poly.pdbx_seq_one_letter_code
_entity_poly.pdbx_strand_id
1 'polypeptide(L)'
;MYGGSSKEKLNEKSPFDPKSPYAASKVFAHNVTKLYRESYDMFCVNGILFNHESPMRGETFVTRKITRAVGRIKMGIQEKVLLGNLDASRDWGFAGDYVEGMWMMLQNKKADDWVLATGESI
;
A
#
# COMPACT_ATOMS: atom_id res chain seq x y z
N MET A 1 -6.26 4.29 2.14
CA MET A 1 -7.36 4.23 3.10
C MET A 1 -7.26 5.34 4.14
N TYR A 2 -6.11 5.64 4.71
CA TYR A 2 -5.89 6.64 5.79
C TYR A 2 -5.77 8.11 5.34
N GLY A 3 -5.90 8.45 4.08
CA GLY A 3 -5.90 9.83 3.57
C GLY A 3 -4.53 10.53 3.46
N GLY A 4 -3.53 10.11 4.17
CA GLY A 4 -2.14 10.60 4.02
C GLY A 4 -1.81 11.94 4.69
N SER A 5 -2.62 12.40 5.64
CA SER A 5 -2.42 13.69 6.31
C SER A 5 -2.04 13.60 7.80
N SER A 6 -1.82 12.40 8.33
CA SER A 6 -1.40 12.24 9.72
C SER A 6 0.10 12.45 9.88
N LYS A 7 0.50 13.20 10.92
CA LYS A 7 1.89 13.29 11.41
C LYS A 7 2.26 12.13 12.35
N GLU A 8 1.26 11.37 12.79
CA GLU A 8 1.44 10.22 13.68
C GLU A 8 1.53 8.93 12.89
N LYS A 9 2.24 7.94 13.43
CA LYS A 9 2.29 6.59 12.84
C LYS A 9 0.89 5.97 12.86
N LEU A 10 0.46 5.49 11.71
CA LEU A 10 -0.83 4.86 11.52
C LEU A 10 -0.79 3.39 11.92
N ASN A 11 -1.88 2.88 12.46
CA ASN A 11 -2.05 1.49 12.88
C ASN A 11 -3.47 0.99 12.56
N GLU A 12 -3.80 -0.22 12.94
CA GLU A 12 -5.08 -0.88 12.66
C GLU A 12 -6.29 -0.16 13.27
N LYS A 13 -6.07 0.65 14.33
CA LYS A 13 -7.11 1.43 15.03
C LYS A 13 -7.25 2.85 14.50
N SER A 14 -6.33 3.28 13.63
CA SER A 14 -6.37 4.62 13.04
C SER A 14 -7.60 4.78 12.14
N PRO A 15 -8.32 5.92 12.21
CA PRO A 15 -9.52 6.13 11.42
C PRO A 15 -9.19 6.19 9.93
N PHE A 16 -10.05 5.60 9.10
CA PHE A 16 -9.96 5.72 7.65
C PHE A 16 -10.50 7.07 7.18
N ASP A 17 -9.80 7.68 6.22
CA ASP A 17 -10.16 8.94 5.59
C ASP A 17 -9.89 8.86 4.07
N PRO A 18 -10.71 8.08 3.33
CA PRO A 18 -10.48 7.84 1.90
C PRO A 18 -10.64 9.13 1.08
N LYS A 19 -9.61 9.47 0.30
CA LYS A 19 -9.56 10.68 -0.54
C LYS A 19 -9.73 10.37 -2.05
N SER A 20 -10.12 9.16 -2.40
CA SER A 20 -10.39 8.78 -3.79
C SER A 20 -11.41 7.64 -3.88
N PRO A 21 -12.08 7.45 -5.03
CA PRO A 21 -12.98 6.31 -5.25
C PRO A 21 -12.29 4.96 -5.00
N TYR A 22 -11.04 4.83 -5.42
CA TYR A 22 -10.24 3.65 -5.13
C TYR A 22 -10.05 3.44 -3.63
N ALA A 23 -9.67 4.48 -2.89
CA ALA A 23 -9.51 4.38 -1.43
C ALA A 23 -10.83 4.03 -0.74
N ALA A 24 -11.95 4.61 -1.18
CA ALA A 24 -13.29 4.30 -0.67
C ALA A 24 -13.67 2.83 -0.91
N SER A 25 -13.39 2.29 -2.11
CA SER A 25 -13.64 0.87 -2.42
C SER A 25 -12.82 -0.07 -1.52
N LYS A 26 -11.59 0.31 -1.17
CA LYS A 26 -10.75 -0.47 -0.25
C LYS A 26 -11.24 -0.42 1.20
N VAL A 27 -11.78 0.72 1.66
CA VAL A 27 -12.44 0.83 2.96
C VAL A 27 -13.72 -0.02 3.00
N PHE A 28 -14.49 -0.01 1.91
CA PHE A 28 -15.66 -0.88 1.79
C PHE A 28 -15.28 -2.36 1.90
N ALA A 29 -14.28 -2.82 1.12
CA ALA A 29 -13.81 -4.20 1.18
C ALA A 29 -13.31 -4.59 2.58
N HIS A 30 -12.58 -3.71 3.27
CA HIS A 30 -12.13 -3.92 4.64
C HIS A 30 -13.33 -4.15 5.59
N ASN A 31 -14.34 -3.30 5.52
CA ASN A 31 -15.52 -3.41 6.38
C ASN A 31 -16.34 -4.68 6.08
N VAL A 32 -16.48 -5.05 4.81
CA VAL A 32 -17.15 -6.31 4.42
C VAL A 32 -16.41 -7.51 4.97
N THR A 33 -15.09 -7.57 4.85
CA THR A 33 -14.27 -8.65 5.42
C THR A 33 -14.48 -8.77 6.94
N LYS A 34 -14.48 -7.63 7.63
CA LYS A 34 -14.73 -7.59 9.08
C LYS A 34 -16.13 -8.09 9.43
N LEU A 35 -17.16 -7.67 8.68
CA LEU A 35 -18.54 -8.16 8.87
C LEU A 35 -18.64 -9.68 8.70
N TYR A 36 -18.03 -10.25 7.67
CA TYR A 36 -18.05 -11.70 7.45
C TYR A 36 -17.32 -12.45 8.56
N ARG A 37 -16.21 -11.93 9.05
CA ARG A 37 -15.51 -12.48 10.21
C ARG A 37 -16.38 -12.49 11.46
N GLU A 38 -17.07 -11.38 11.76
CA GLU A 38 -17.84 -11.21 13.00
C GLU A 38 -19.22 -11.86 12.96
N SER A 39 -19.88 -11.87 11.79
CA SER A 39 -21.27 -12.35 11.67
C SER A 39 -21.37 -13.82 11.28
N TYR A 40 -20.36 -14.37 10.62
CA TYR A 40 -20.39 -15.74 10.08
C TYR A 40 -19.26 -16.62 10.61
N ASP A 41 -18.49 -16.14 11.60
CA ASP A 41 -17.34 -16.84 12.18
C ASP A 41 -16.33 -17.35 11.13
N MET A 42 -16.19 -16.59 10.05
CA MET A 42 -15.25 -16.92 8.99
C MET A 42 -13.82 -16.47 9.36
N PHE A 43 -12.84 -17.32 9.07
CA PHE A 43 -11.44 -16.91 9.20
C PHE A 43 -11.04 -15.97 8.06
N CYS A 44 -11.37 -14.70 8.23
CA CYS A 44 -11.08 -13.62 7.28
C CYS A 44 -10.13 -12.60 7.89
N VAL A 45 -9.03 -12.31 7.20
CA VAL A 45 -8.03 -11.32 7.63
C VAL A 45 -8.00 -10.13 6.69
N ASN A 46 -7.75 -8.94 7.22
CA ASN A 46 -7.46 -7.76 6.42
C ASN A 46 -5.97 -7.43 6.48
N GLY A 47 -5.34 -7.30 5.34
CA GLY A 47 -4.03 -6.68 5.21
C GLY A 47 -4.15 -5.21 4.80
N ILE A 48 -3.74 -4.29 5.67
CA ILE A 48 -3.65 -2.86 5.38
C ILE A 48 -2.23 -2.58 4.93
N LEU A 49 -2.02 -2.67 3.61
CA LEU A 49 -0.68 -2.61 3.02
C LEU A 49 -0.33 -1.17 2.64
N PHE A 50 0.82 -0.70 3.10
CA PHE A 50 1.41 0.54 2.62
C PHE A 50 2.05 0.34 1.23
N ASN A 51 2.68 1.35 0.67
CA ASN A 51 3.21 1.24 -0.69
C ASN A 51 4.29 0.17 -0.76
N HIS A 52 4.17 -0.71 -1.73
CA HIS A 52 5.13 -1.78 -1.94
C HIS A 52 5.39 -1.98 -3.42
N GLU A 53 6.63 -2.21 -3.77
CA GLU A 53 7.13 -2.18 -5.12
C GLU A 53 7.99 -3.40 -5.43
N SER A 54 8.12 -3.71 -6.72
CA SER A 54 9.01 -4.75 -7.22
C SER A 54 9.43 -4.46 -8.66
N PRO A 55 10.40 -5.21 -9.22
CA PRO A 55 10.75 -5.13 -10.65
C PRO A 55 9.57 -5.41 -11.60
N MET A 56 8.52 -6.06 -11.09
CA MET A 56 7.29 -6.36 -11.86
C MET A 56 6.26 -5.23 -11.82
N ARG A 57 6.54 -4.10 -11.17
CA ARG A 57 5.60 -2.97 -11.08
C ARG A 57 5.24 -2.44 -12.46
N GLY A 58 3.97 -2.14 -12.66
CA GLY A 58 3.47 -1.57 -13.92
C GLY A 58 4.14 -0.23 -14.25
N GLU A 59 4.37 0.02 -15.54
CA GLU A 59 5.20 1.12 -16.06
C GLU A 59 4.66 2.53 -15.78
N THR A 60 3.37 2.65 -15.53
CA THR A 60 2.70 3.92 -15.21
C THR A 60 2.84 4.33 -13.75
N PHE A 61 3.25 3.43 -12.88
CA PHE A 61 3.45 3.73 -11.46
C PHE A 61 4.78 4.46 -11.22
N VAL A 62 4.80 5.32 -10.21
CA VAL A 62 5.85 6.31 -10.00
C VAL A 62 7.25 5.71 -9.94
N THR A 63 7.47 4.62 -9.21
CA THR A 63 8.78 3.98 -9.07
C THR A 63 9.28 3.43 -10.41
N ARG A 64 8.43 2.70 -11.13
CA ARG A 64 8.78 2.18 -12.45
C ARG A 64 8.95 3.28 -13.49
N LYS A 65 8.10 4.32 -13.43
CA LYS A 65 8.23 5.51 -14.27
C LYS A 65 9.60 6.18 -14.09
N ILE A 66 10.05 6.33 -12.83
CA ILE A 66 11.36 6.94 -12.51
C ILE A 66 12.49 6.06 -13.03
N THR A 67 12.51 4.77 -12.70
CA THR A 67 13.63 3.89 -13.11
C THR A 67 13.76 3.79 -14.62
N ARG A 68 12.64 3.74 -15.36
CA ARG A 68 12.65 3.80 -16.83
C ARG A 68 13.15 5.13 -17.35
N ALA A 69 12.70 6.24 -16.77
CA ALA A 69 13.14 7.57 -17.19
C ALA A 69 14.65 7.76 -16.98
N VAL A 70 15.19 7.32 -15.85
CA VAL A 70 16.64 7.35 -15.58
C VAL A 70 17.42 6.60 -16.65
N GLY A 71 17.02 5.38 -16.99
CA GLY A 71 17.64 4.59 -18.07
C GLY A 71 17.57 5.32 -19.42
N ARG A 72 16.41 5.86 -19.79
CA ARG A 72 16.21 6.58 -21.06
C ARG A 72 16.99 7.90 -21.12
N ILE A 73 17.07 8.64 -20.03
CA ILE A 73 17.88 9.89 -19.93
C ILE A 73 19.37 9.53 -20.08
N LYS A 74 19.83 8.49 -19.42
CA LYS A 74 21.21 8.02 -19.52
C LYS A 74 21.60 7.65 -20.97
N MET A 75 20.65 7.13 -21.74
CA MET A 75 20.83 6.75 -23.15
C MET A 75 20.62 7.93 -24.14
N GLY A 76 20.30 9.11 -23.66
CA GLY A 76 19.99 10.27 -24.50
C GLY A 76 18.67 10.20 -25.26
N ILE A 77 17.77 9.27 -24.90
CA ILE A 77 16.46 9.06 -25.53
C ILE A 77 15.40 9.99 -24.96
N GLN A 78 15.64 10.50 -23.76
CA GLN A 78 14.71 11.37 -23.02
C GLN A 78 15.51 12.43 -22.26
N GLU A 79 14.98 13.66 -22.21
CA GLU A 79 15.67 14.76 -21.53
C GLU A 79 15.29 14.89 -20.05
N LYS A 80 14.03 14.63 -19.71
CA LYS A 80 13.50 14.83 -18.37
C LYS A 80 12.35 13.87 -18.04
N VAL A 81 12.07 13.72 -16.76
CA VAL A 81 10.85 13.04 -16.26
C VAL A 81 9.92 14.07 -15.60
N LEU A 82 8.65 14.01 -15.93
CA LEU A 82 7.62 14.83 -15.28
C LEU A 82 6.99 14.01 -14.15
N LEU A 83 7.14 14.53 -12.95
CA LEU A 83 6.52 13.97 -11.73
C LEU A 83 5.44 14.94 -11.23
N GLY A 84 4.49 14.40 -10.46
CA GLY A 84 3.45 15.19 -9.80
C GLY A 84 3.96 15.91 -8.55
N ASN A 85 3.28 15.72 -7.43
CA ASN A 85 3.67 16.31 -6.16
C ASN A 85 4.98 15.67 -5.64
N LEU A 86 6.03 16.49 -5.53
CA LEU A 86 7.35 16.04 -5.04
C LEU A 86 7.45 16.04 -3.51
N ASP A 87 6.52 16.72 -2.83
CA ASP A 87 6.49 16.81 -1.36
C ASP A 87 5.71 15.66 -0.71
N ALA A 88 5.21 14.73 -1.52
CA ALA A 88 4.43 13.60 -1.03
C ALA A 88 5.34 12.54 -0.42
N SER A 89 5.35 12.44 0.91
CA SER A 89 6.04 11.38 1.64
C SER A 89 5.20 10.08 1.66
N ARG A 90 5.86 8.94 1.50
CA ARG A 90 5.23 7.60 1.51
C ARG A 90 6.16 6.59 2.16
N ASP A 91 5.54 5.61 2.82
CA ASP A 91 6.23 4.39 3.25
C ASP A 91 6.37 3.45 2.05
N TRP A 92 7.57 2.99 1.76
CA TRP A 92 7.89 2.16 0.62
C TRP A 92 8.57 0.86 1.05
N GLY A 93 8.00 -0.27 0.69
CA GLY A 93 8.54 -1.59 0.98
C GLY A 93 8.74 -2.46 -0.27
N PHE A 94 9.34 -3.62 -0.10
CA PHE A 94 9.49 -4.61 -1.14
C PHE A 94 8.26 -5.54 -1.17
N ALA A 95 7.67 -5.74 -2.35
CA ALA A 95 6.44 -6.50 -2.50
C ALA A 95 6.55 -7.97 -2.04
N GLY A 96 7.74 -8.56 -2.12
CA GLY A 96 8.00 -9.93 -1.64
C GLY A 96 7.74 -10.06 -0.15
N ASP A 97 8.21 -9.11 0.66
CA ASP A 97 8.03 -9.11 2.11
C ASP A 97 6.55 -8.97 2.48
N TYR A 98 5.81 -8.16 1.70
CA TYR A 98 4.36 -7.98 1.90
C TYR A 98 3.57 -9.25 1.57
N VAL A 99 3.96 -10.00 0.52
CA VAL A 99 3.34 -11.28 0.17
C VAL A 99 3.61 -12.32 1.26
N GLU A 100 4.82 -12.37 1.79
CA GLU A 100 5.16 -13.23 2.94
C GLU A 100 4.33 -12.85 4.17
N GLY A 101 4.22 -11.55 4.47
CA GLY A 101 3.36 -11.05 5.54
C GLY A 101 1.89 -11.46 5.37
N MET A 102 1.34 -11.39 4.14
CA MET A 102 -0.01 -11.86 3.85
C MET A 102 -0.18 -13.35 4.16
N TRP A 103 0.80 -14.16 3.78
CA TRP A 103 0.78 -15.59 4.10
C TRP A 103 0.83 -15.83 5.61
N MET A 104 1.69 -15.10 6.33
CA MET A 104 1.80 -15.19 7.80
C MET A 104 0.51 -14.82 8.52
N MET A 105 -0.23 -13.81 8.04
CA MET A 105 -1.53 -13.44 8.60
C MET A 105 -2.52 -14.62 8.58
N LEU A 106 -2.51 -15.41 7.50
CA LEU A 106 -3.38 -16.59 7.36
C LEU A 106 -2.93 -17.79 8.21
N GLN A 107 -1.70 -17.79 8.72
CA GLN A 107 -1.19 -18.82 9.63
C GLN A 107 -1.48 -18.50 11.11
N ASN A 108 -2.03 -17.34 11.39
CA ASN A 108 -2.32 -16.92 12.76
C ASN A 108 -3.47 -17.74 13.37
N LYS A 109 -3.52 -17.83 14.69
CA LYS A 109 -4.60 -18.55 15.40
C LYS A 109 -5.91 -17.79 15.41
N LYS A 110 -5.87 -16.47 15.24
CA LYS A 110 -7.01 -15.58 15.26
C LYS A 110 -7.00 -14.70 14.01
N ALA A 111 -8.15 -14.63 13.37
CA ALA A 111 -8.35 -13.68 12.28
C ALA A 111 -8.43 -12.25 12.84
N ASP A 112 -7.67 -11.33 12.23
CA ASP A 112 -7.63 -9.93 12.65
C ASP A 112 -7.28 -9.02 11.47
N ASP A 113 -7.15 -7.73 11.75
CA ASP A 113 -6.65 -6.73 10.82
C ASP A 113 -5.17 -6.45 11.12
N TRP A 114 -4.35 -6.31 10.07
CA TRP A 114 -2.91 -6.18 10.18
C TRP A 114 -2.39 -5.06 9.28
N VAL A 115 -1.58 -4.18 9.83
CA VAL A 115 -0.82 -3.19 9.05
C VAL A 115 0.52 -3.79 8.63
N LEU A 116 0.83 -3.69 7.32
CA LEU A 116 2.15 -3.97 6.77
C LEU A 116 2.77 -2.69 6.23
N ALA A 117 3.89 -2.31 6.81
CA ALA A 117 4.64 -1.10 6.48
C ALA A 117 6.10 -1.29 6.90
N THR A 118 7.01 -0.47 6.36
CA THR A 118 8.41 -0.42 6.81
C THR A 118 8.55 0.39 8.11
N GLY A 119 7.59 1.27 8.38
CA GLY A 119 7.62 2.19 9.51
C GLY A 119 8.42 3.46 9.25
N GLU A 120 8.95 3.61 8.02
CA GLU A 120 9.70 4.78 7.57
C GLU A 120 9.04 5.39 6.34
N SER A 121 8.99 6.72 6.29
CA SER A 121 8.43 7.47 5.16
C SER A 121 9.51 8.36 4.55
N ILE A 122 9.57 8.33 3.23
CA ILE A 122 10.50 9.11 2.43
C ILE A 122 9.72 10.09 1.56
#